data_529a2def43e4e00c400fe315c0046e8c
#
_entry.id   529a2def43e4e00c400fe315c0046e8c
#
_cell.length_a   1.000
_cell.length_b   1.000
_cell.length_c   1.000
_cell.angle_alpha   90.00
_cell.angle_beta   90.00
_cell.angle_gamma   90.00
#
_symmetry.space_group_name_H-M   'P 1'
#
loop_
_entity.id
_entity.type
_entity.pdbx_description
1 polymer ?
#
loop_
_entity_poly.entity_id
_entity_poly.type
_entity_poly.pdbx_seq_one_letter_code
_entity_poly.pdbx_strand_id
1 'polypeptide(L)'
;MILSDLIIINRNDGKIILPSKFTFKDEKDKAIKKEGAGIQITSNGLFVLEKLHVAGAVIRGGLKPDNLCLFDEDGLKSIGSLEILNRLKYRYGRSFIALHRSHLIKILLEKVKAEKIKISFDSEALPLLTQDEHCVSIFCKGEKIKKDLIVVADGVGSKWKKIIFKEIKKRSISQSAYRFVLSKKNLPPIFLKNNVNLFFGRGRHFVTYPTGVNGAINFVFCKREKGHVANDWKDKVSKQQFLDDFELDETLEACFPSVKTIYKWPIIESGIPFSVQKKNVVLVGDAAIGMLPYMAQGANKALEDSWVLANCIKEYPLDLEKALKKYSKKRVKRLQKLDQVSRLNEKIYHLE
;
A
#
# COMPACT_ATOMS: atom_id res chain seq x y z
N MET A 1 2.85 -4.82 -0.36
CA MET A 1 3.90 -4.33 0.55
C MET A 1 4.62 -3.21 -0.17
N ILE A 2 4.36 -1.97 0.17
CA ILE A 2 4.78 -0.79 -0.60
C ILE A 2 5.64 0.02 0.34
N LEU A 3 6.91 0.28 -0.03
CA LEU A 3 7.79 1.15 0.78
C LEU A 3 7.55 0.97 2.29
N SER A 4 7.42 -0.28 2.73
CA SER A 4 6.92 -0.62 4.06
C SER A 4 8.07 -1.02 4.95
N ASP A 5 9.22 -0.38 4.77
CA ASP A 5 10.39 -0.72 5.53
C ASP A 5 11.01 0.51 6.16
N LEU A 6 11.74 0.29 7.22
CA LEU A 6 12.29 1.32 8.07
C LEU A 6 13.09 2.35 7.27
N ILE A 7 12.62 3.59 7.23
CA ILE A 7 13.38 4.72 6.73
C ILE A 7 14.01 5.41 7.93
N ILE A 8 15.33 5.38 8.01
CA ILE A 8 16.10 6.08 9.04
C ILE A 8 16.77 7.26 8.37
N ILE A 9 16.36 8.46 8.74
CA ILE A 9 16.95 9.69 8.25
C ILE A 9 17.93 10.20 9.31
N ASN A 10 19.18 10.30 8.97
CA ASN A 10 20.17 11.03 9.75
C ASN A 10 20.23 12.47 9.23
N ARG A 11 20.09 13.46 10.11
CA ARG A 11 20.22 14.88 9.75
C ARG A 11 21.56 15.24 9.15
N ASN A 12 22.64 14.53 9.57
CA ASN A 12 24.02 14.88 9.18
C ASN A 12 24.51 14.15 7.93
N ASP A 13 24.01 12.94 7.63
CA ASP A 13 24.49 12.13 6.50
C ASP A 13 23.39 11.58 5.57
N GLY A 14 22.13 11.83 5.88
CA GLY A 14 20.97 11.42 5.06
C GLY A 14 20.83 9.91 4.87
N LYS A 15 21.39 9.09 5.74
CA LYS A 15 21.41 7.63 5.58
C LYS A 15 20.05 6.98 5.78
N ILE A 16 19.60 6.22 4.79
CA ILE A 16 18.40 5.38 4.85
C ILE A 16 18.83 3.92 5.06
N ILE A 17 18.21 3.24 6.03
CA ILE A 17 18.42 1.81 6.30
C ILE A 17 17.11 1.07 6.01
N LEU A 18 17.16 0.06 5.14
CA LEU A 18 16.03 -0.81 4.81
C LEU A 18 16.27 -2.21 5.37
N PRO A 19 15.24 -2.89 5.90
CA PRO A 19 15.36 -4.26 6.39
C PRO A 19 15.60 -5.31 5.29
N SER A 20 16.17 -6.45 5.69
CA SER A 20 16.67 -7.54 4.85
C SER A 20 15.68 -8.25 3.93
N LYS A 21 14.39 -8.07 4.11
CA LYS A 21 13.36 -8.67 3.23
C LYS A 21 13.19 -7.98 1.87
N PHE A 22 13.87 -6.87 1.64
CA PHE A 22 13.99 -6.23 0.33
C PHE A 22 15.40 -6.42 -0.21
N THR A 23 15.71 -7.60 -0.64
CA THR A 23 16.76 -7.79 -1.63
C THR A 23 16.27 -7.18 -2.94
N PHE A 24 16.58 -5.91 -3.14
CA PHE A 24 16.92 -5.50 -4.47
C PHE A 24 18.27 -6.15 -4.76
N LYS A 25 18.24 -7.38 -5.18
CA LYS A 25 19.40 -7.97 -5.80
C LYS A 25 19.78 -7.07 -6.96
N ASP A 26 21.07 -6.82 -7.09
CA ASP A 26 21.68 -6.02 -8.16
C ASP A 26 20.96 -6.17 -9.49
N GLU A 27 21.06 -5.14 -10.38
CA GLU A 27 20.55 -5.15 -11.75
C GLU A 27 20.99 -6.35 -12.59
N LYS A 28 21.93 -7.15 -12.13
CA LYS A 28 22.30 -8.47 -12.67
C LYS A 28 21.24 -9.54 -12.49
N ASP A 29 20.40 -9.44 -11.44
CA ASP A 29 19.19 -10.24 -11.37
C ASP A 29 18.10 -9.53 -12.20
N LYS A 30 17.78 -10.09 -13.35
CA LYS A 30 16.72 -9.73 -14.30
C LYS A 30 15.30 -9.67 -13.69
N ALA A 31 15.20 -9.27 -12.42
CA ALA A 31 13.95 -9.36 -11.72
C ALA A 31 13.84 -8.36 -10.57
N ILE A 32 13.58 -7.10 -10.87
CA ILE A 32 12.32 -6.58 -10.31
C ILE A 32 11.30 -7.53 -10.93
N LYS A 33 11.08 -8.65 -10.25
CA LYS A 33 10.26 -9.73 -10.78
C LYS A 33 8.95 -9.11 -11.21
N LYS A 34 8.44 -9.46 -12.37
CA LYS A 34 7.10 -9.17 -12.87
C LYS A 34 6.00 -9.58 -11.87
N GLU A 35 6.34 -10.10 -10.73
CA GLU A 35 5.53 -10.44 -9.57
C GLU A 35 5.14 -9.19 -8.78
N GLY A 36 4.50 -8.24 -9.40
CA GLY A 36 3.92 -7.07 -8.75
C GLY A 36 2.46 -6.97 -9.10
N ALA A 37 1.63 -6.69 -8.11
CA ALA A 37 0.25 -6.31 -8.32
C ALA A 37 0.18 -4.88 -8.89
N GLY A 38 -0.91 -4.52 -9.52
CA GLY A 38 -1.22 -3.15 -9.85
C GLY A 38 -1.34 -2.29 -8.58
N ILE A 39 -1.16 -1.01 -8.74
CA ILE A 39 -1.36 0.00 -7.71
C ILE A 39 -2.12 1.18 -8.28
N GLN A 40 -2.89 1.83 -7.44
CA GLN A 40 -3.70 2.98 -7.80
C GLN A 40 -3.21 4.21 -7.02
N ILE A 41 -2.85 5.26 -7.74
CA ILE A 41 -2.46 6.56 -7.18
C ILE A 41 -3.60 7.53 -7.37
N THR A 42 -4.18 7.94 -6.27
CA THR A 42 -5.28 8.91 -6.23
C THR A 42 -4.73 10.34 -6.15
N SER A 43 -5.60 11.34 -6.22
CA SER A 43 -5.22 12.77 -6.29
C SER A 43 -4.30 13.21 -5.13
N ASN A 44 -4.49 12.66 -3.92
CA ASN A 44 -3.63 12.96 -2.76
C ASN A 44 -2.22 12.37 -2.89
N GLY A 45 -2.11 11.13 -3.37
CA GLY A 45 -0.80 10.54 -3.66
C GLY A 45 -0.10 11.24 -4.81
N LEU A 46 -0.83 11.57 -5.88
CA LEU A 46 -0.26 12.28 -7.03
C LEU A 46 0.24 13.67 -6.64
N PHE A 47 -0.47 14.38 -5.74
CA PHE A 47 0.01 15.64 -5.17
C PHE A 47 1.41 15.51 -4.54
N VAL A 48 1.64 14.46 -3.75
CA VAL A 48 2.95 14.25 -3.12
C VAL A 48 4.01 13.92 -4.16
N LEU A 49 3.68 13.10 -5.17
CA LEU A 49 4.60 12.76 -6.26
C LEU A 49 4.96 13.98 -7.13
N GLU A 50 4.05 14.96 -7.29
CA GLU A 50 4.35 16.26 -7.91
C GLU A 50 5.37 17.05 -7.07
N LYS A 51 5.20 17.08 -5.75
CA LYS A 51 6.14 17.76 -4.84
C LYS A 51 7.52 17.11 -4.81
N LEU A 52 7.60 15.82 -5.12
CA LEU A 52 8.85 15.07 -5.29
C LEU A 52 9.43 15.20 -6.72
N HIS A 53 8.74 15.91 -7.63
CA HIS A 53 9.11 16.08 -9.05
C HIS A 53 9.19 14.75 -9.83
N VAL A 54 8.39 13.73 -9.45
CA VAL A 54 8.34 12.43 -10.11
C VAL A 54 6.99 12.11 -10.73
N ALA A 55 5.98 12.95 -10.54
CA ALA A 55 4.62 12.72 -11.07
C ALA A 55 4.59 12.52 -12.58
N GLY A 56 5.41 13.26 -13.34
CA GLY A 56 5.49 13.11 -14.80
C GLY A 56 5.91 11.70 -15.23
N ALA A 57 6.88 11.10 -14.55
CA ALA A 57 7.30 9.72 -14.81
C ALA A 57 6.19 8.70 -14.43
N VAL A 58 5.50 8.93 -13.31
CA VAL A 58 4.38 8.08 -12.87
C VAL A 58 3.22 8.13 -13.87
N ILE A 59 2.88 9.32 -14.37
CA ILE A 59 1.81 9.50 -15.35
C ILE A 59 2.16 8.83 -16.69
N ARG A 60 3.39 8.96 -17.16
CA ARG A 60 3.84 8.31 -18.41
C ARG A 60 3.89 6.78 -18.29
N GLY A 61 4.24 6.25 -17.13
CA GLY A 61 4.32 4.81 -16.90
C GLY A 61 3.04 4.15 -16.44
N GLY A 62 1.98 4.94 -16.20
CA GLY A 62 0.66 4.47 -15.79
C GLY A 62 -0.40 4.75 -16.83
N LEU A 63 -1.64 4.36 -16.50
CA LEU A 63 -2.82 4.69 -17.27
C LEU A 63 -3.78 5.52 -16.42
N LYS A 64 -4.50 6.42 -17.08
CA LYS A 64 -5.66 7.12 -16.49
C LYS A 64 -6.89 6.34 -16.90
N PRO A 65 -7.51 5.60 -15.99
CA PRO A 65 -8.76 4.92 -16.32
C PRO A 65 -9.84 5.96 -16.67
N ASP A 66 -10.75 5.63 -17.55
CA ASP A 66 -11.79 6.56 -17.98
C ASP A 66 -12.93 6.67 -16.95
N ASN A 67 -13.37 5.51 -16.42
CA ASN A 67 -14.48 5.44 -15.47
C ASN A 67 -14.20 4.43 -14.35
N LEU A 68 -14.97 4.56 -13.27
CA LEU A 68 -15.23 3.49 -12.33
C LEU A 68 -16.56 2.85 -12.71
N CYS A 69 -16.53 1.65 -13.26
CA CYS A 69 -17.68 0.88 -13.63
C CYS A 69 -18.05 -0.10 -12.51
N LEU A 70 -19.35 -0.21 -12.24
CA LEU A 70 -19.90 -1.02 -11.17
C LEU A 70 -20.70 -2.17 -11.79
N PHE A 71 -20.45 -3.37 -11.29
CA PHE A 71 -21.07 -4.60 -11.80
C PHE A 71 -21.56 -5.46 -10.64
N ASP A 72 -22.62 -6.23 -10.91
CA ASP A 72 -22.92 -7.41 -10.15
C ASP A 72 -21.96 -8.53 -10.56
N GLU A 73 -21.43 -9.31 -9.63
CA GLU A 73 -20.57 -10.44 -9.96
C GLU A 73 -21.36 -11.56 -10.67
N ASP A 74 -22.65 -11.69 -10.36
CA ASP A 74 -23.54 -12.67 -10.99
C ASP A 74 -23.89 -12.25 -12.41
N GLY A 75 -23.28 -12.95 -13.39
CA GLY A 75 -23.51 -12.70 -14.81
C GLY A 75 -22.92 -11.40 -15.33
N LEU A 76 -22.00 -10.74 -14.59
CA LEU A 76 -21.31 -9.51 -14.99
C LEU A 76 -22.24 -8.36 -15.41
N LYS A 77 -23.40 -8.24 -14.78
CA LYS A 77 -24.38 -7.21 -15.11
C LYS A 77 -23.91 -5.83 -14.69
N SER A 78 -23.97 -4.86 -15.60
CA SER A 78 -23.65 -3.47 -15.29
C SER A 78 -24.71 -2.87 -14.35
N ILE A 79 -24.27 -2.39 -13.20
CA ILE A 79 -25.07 -1.63 -12.24
C ILE A 79 -24.99 -0.13 -12.57
N GLY A 80 -23.84 0.34 -13.04
CA GLY A 80 -23.64 1.73 -13.35
C GLY A 80 -22.19 2.10 -13.63
N SER A 81 -21.96 3.38 -13.91
CA SER A 81 -20.65 3.94 -14.17
C SER A 81 -20.53 5.32 -13.53
N LEU A 82 -19.39 5.60 -12.93
CA LEU A 82 -19.08 6.88 -12.33
C LEU A 82 -17.89 7.52 -13.06
N GLU A 83 -18.08 8.73 -13.55
CA GLU A 83 -17.00 9.56 -14.12
C GLU A 83 -16.05 10.08 -13.02
N ILE A 84 -15.48 9.16 -12.27
CA ILE A 84 -14.71 9.51 -11.08
C ILE A 84 -13.50 10.36 -11.41
N LEU A 85 -12.94 10.18 -12.61
CA LEU A 85 -11.73 10.87 -13.04
C LEU A 85 -11.97 12.34 -13.33
N ASN A 86 -13.06 12.66 -14.03
CA ASN A 86 -13.45 14.03 -14.30
C ASN A 86 -13.78 14.75 -13.01
N ARG A 87 -14.50 14.08 -12.09
CA ARG A 87 -14.82 14.65 -10.77
C ARG A 87 -13.57 14.87 -9.90
N LEU A 88 -12.62 13.93 -9.87
CA LEU A 88 -11.36 14.10 -9.12
C LEU A 88 -10.50 15.22 -9.71
N LYS A 89 -10.39 15.28 -11.04
CA LYS A 89 -9.66 16.35 -11.72
C LYS A 89 -10.30 17.70 -11.46
N TYR A 90 -11.61 17.81 -11.57
CA TYR A 90 -12.36 19.04 -11.30
C TYR A 90 -12.19 19.50 -9.84
N ARG A 91 -12.38 18.56 -8.86
CA ARG A 91 -12.37 18.89 -7.44
C ARG A 91 -10.96 19.10 -6.86
N TYR A 92 -9.97 18.36 -7.33
CA TYR A 92 -8.63 18.34 -6.73
C TYR A 92 -7.51 18.73 -7.71
N GLY A 93 -7.83 19.09 -8.94
CA GLY A 93 -6.86 19.43 -9.99
C GLY A 93 -5.98 18.25 -10.46
N ARG A 94 -6.25 17.02 -10.00
CA ARG A 94 -5.39 15.85 -10.23
C ARG A 94 -6.20 14.61 -10.57
N SER A 95 -5.66 13.88 -11.55
CA SER A 95 -6.24 12.61 -11.99
C SER A 95 -5.89 11.46 -11.05
N PHE A 96 -6.50 10.35 -11.30
CA PHE A 96 -6.21 9.05 -10.77
C PHE A 96 -5.33 8.28 -11.77
N ILE A 97 -4.31 7.56 -11.30
CA ILE A 97 -3.38 6.80 -12.14
C ILE A 97 -3.35 5.36 -11.65
N ALA A 98 -3.55 4.42 -12.56
CA ALA A 98 -3.33 3.00 -12.32
C ALA A 98 -1.99 2.60 -12.98
N LEU A 99 -1.11 1.93 -12.24
CA LEU A 99 0.18 1.52 -12.75
C LEU A 99 0.66 0.24 -12.07
N HIS A 100 1.71 -0.37 -12.64
CA HIS A 100 2.36 -1.49 -12.01
C HIS A 100 3.21 -1.00 -10.82
N ARG A 101 3.09 -1.65 -9.68
CA ARG A 101 3.77 -1.26 -8.44
C ARG A 101 5.29 -1.19 -8.55
N SER A 102 5.91 -2.15 -9.26
CA SER A 102 7.37 -2.15 -9.46
C SER A 102 7.84 -0.90 -10.21
N HIS A 103 7.00 -0.35 -11.10
CA HIS A 103 7.31 0.87 -11.82
C HIS A 103 7.36 2.09 -10.88
N LEU A 104 6.38 2.21 -9.98
CA LEU A 104 6.40 3.27 -8.95
C LEU A 104 7.64 3.16 -8.06
N ILE A 105 7.97 1.94 -7.62
CA ILE A 105 9.15 1.70 -6.77
C ILE A 105 10.43 2.10 -7.52
N LYS A 106 10.56 1.74 -8.79
CA LYS A 106 11.71 2.12 -9.62
C LYS A 106 11.88 3.63 -9.69
N ILE A 107 10.81 4.38 -10.01
CA ILE A 107 10.82 5.84 -10.08
C ILE A 107 11.26 6.46 -8.75
N LEU A 108 10.72 5.97 -7.62
CA LEU A 108 11.07 6.50 -6.31
C LEU A 108 12.53 6.17 -5.92
N LEU A 109 13.03 4.98 -6.27
CA LEU A 109 14.44 4.62 -6.05
C LEU A 109 15.40 5.46 -6.87
N GLU A 110 15.07 5.73 -8.14
CA GLU A 110 15.86 6.61 -8.98
C GLU A 110 15.93 8.03 -8.38
N LYS A 111 14.81 8.52 -7.84
CA LYS A 111 14.78 9.81 -7.13
C LYS A 111 15.66 9.79 -5.86
N VAL A 112 15.58 8.74 -5.04
CA VAL A 112 16.40 8.57 -3.84
C VAL A 112 17.90 8.57 -4.20
N LYS A 113 18.28 7.86 -5.28
CA LYS A 113 19.66 7.84 -5.78
C LYS A 113 20.11 9.22 -6.27
N ALA A 114 19.25 9.94 -7.01
CA ALA A 114 19.53 11.28 -7.51
C ALA A 114 19.77 12.30 -6.37
N GLU A 115 19.05 12.15 -5.27
CA GLU A 115 19.22 12.95 -4.05
C GLU A 115 20.41 12.48 -3.18
N LYS A 116 21.21 11.51 -3.65
CA LYS A 116 22.39 10.94 -2.96
C LYS A 116 22.06 10.41 -1.56
N ILE A 117 20.84 9.96 -1.33
CA ILE A 117 20.41 9.37 -0.06
C ILE A 117 20.98 7.96 0.03
N LYS A 118 21.72 7.66 1.09
CA LYS A 118 22.35 6.35 1.31
C LYS A 118 21.31 5.31 1.69
N ILE A 119 21.27 4.19 0.97
CA ILE A 119 20.41 3.05 1.25
C ILE A 119 21.30 1.87 1.67
N SER A 120 20.99 1.25 2.79
CA SER A 120 21.62 -0.01 3.22
C SER A 120 20.61 -1.14 3.05
N PHE A 121 20.94 -2.10 2.20
CA PHE A 121 20.17 -3.33 2.02
C PHE A 121 20.65 -4.41 2.99
N ASP A 122 19.84 -5.49 3.13
CA ASP A 122 20.11 -6.61 4.04
C ASP A 122 20.44 -6.17 5.47
N SER A 123 19.69 -5.19 5.95
CA SER A 123 19.92 -4.57 7.25
C SER A 123 18.61 -4.56 8.04
N GLU A 124 18.47 -5.49 8.99
CA GLU A 124 17.39 -5.44 9.96
C GLU A 124 17.77 -4.48 11.08
N ALA A 125 16.92 -3.49 11.30
CA ALA A 125 17.09 -2.52 12.38
C ALA A 125 15.99 -2.73 13.43
N LEU A 126 16.37 -3.03 14.65
CA LEU A 126 15.46 -3.25 15.77
C LEU A 126 15.59 -2.12 16.79
N PRO A 127 14.50 -1.78 17.53
CA PRO A 127 14.58 -0.80 18.59
C PRO A 127 15.40 -1.35 19.75
N LEU A 128 16.37 -0.59 20.20
CA LEU A 128 17.11 -0.82 21.45
C LEU A 128 16.53 0.13 22.50
N LEU A 129 15.78 -0.42 23.44
CA LEU A 129 15.25 0.33 24.56
C LEU A 129 16.38 0.55 25.57
N THR A 130 16.86 1.77 25.65
CA THR A 130 17.81 2.20 26.69
C THR A 130 17.08 2.90 27.83
N GLN A 131 17.69 2.99 29.00
CA GLN A 131 17.19 3.76 30.13
C GLN A 131 17.15 5.27 29.87
N ASP A 132 17.81 5.73 28.81
CA ASP A 132 17.73 7.12 28.32
C ASP A 132 16.27 7.46 27.96
N GLU A 133 15.64 8.33 28.72
CA GLU A 133 14.22 8.67 28.61
C GLU A 133 13.86 9.42 27.31
N HIS A 134 14.82 10.04 26.64
CA HIS A 134 14.56 10.94 25.53
C HIS A 134 14.69 10.32 24.14
N CYS A 135 15.51 9.28 23.97
CA CYS A 135 15.80 8.69 22.65
C CYS A 135 15.69 7.17 22.63
N VAL A 136 15.19 6.65 21.51
CA VAL A 136 15.31 5.22 21.16
C VAL A 136 16.53 5.06 20.28
N SER A 137 17.42 4.12 20.62
CA SER A 137 18.54 3.71 19.77
C SER A 137 18.13 2.56 18.86
N ILE A 138 18.93 2.32 17.85
CA ILE A 138 18.74 1.24 16.88
C ILE A 138 19.83 0.22 17.12
N PHE A 139 19.47 -1.06 17.07
CA PHE A 139 20.42 -2.16 16.94
C PHE A 139 20.39 -2.66 15.50
N CYS A 140 21.50 -2.59 14.81
CA CYS A 140 21.61 -2.97 13.41
C CYS A 140 22.98 -3.56 13.12
N LYS A 141 23.05 -4.76 12.54
CA LYS A 141 24.31 -5.46 12.20
C LYS A 141 25.32 -5.56 13.35
N GLY A 142 24.85 -5.80 14.57
CA GLY A 142 25.72 -5.90 15.76
C GLY A 142 26.07 -4.56 16.41
N GLU A 143 25.68 -3.45 15.83
CA GLU A 143 26.04 -2.11 16.31
C GLU A 143 24.85 -1.37 16.92
N LYS A 144 25.12 -0.58 17.96
CA LYS A 144 24.18 0.38 18.52
C LYS A 144 24.32 1.72 17.79
N ILE A 145 23.24 2.17 17.18
CA ILE A 145 23.20 3.41 16.40
C ILE A 145 22.20 4.38 17.05
N LYS A 146 22.66 5.59 17.39
CA LYS A 146 21.81 6.68 17.89
C LYS A 146 21.43 7.59 16.72
N LYS A 147 20.15 7.97 16.64
CA LYS A 147 19.60 8.86 15.60
C LYS A 147 18.63 9.87 16.21
N ASP A 148 18.61 11.07 15.65
CA ASP A 148 17.69 12.13 16.09
C ASP A 148 16.22 11.79 15.81
N LEU A 149 15.96 11.16 14.66
CA LEU A 149 14.63 10.76 14.22
C LEU A 149 14.68 9.36 13.59
N ILE A 150 13.73 8.53 13.98
CA ILE A 150 13.50 7.20 13.41
C ILE A 150 12.11 7.19 12.79
N VAL A 151 12.05 7.03 11.46
CA VAL A 151 10.81 6.89 10.72
C VAL A 151 10.57 5.42 10.40
N VAL A 152 9.55 4.84 11.00
CA VAL A 152 9.21 3.41 10.88
C VAL A 152 8.19 3.23 9.78
N ALA A 153 8.54 2.49 8.74
CA ALA A 153 7.71 2.16 7.59
C ALA A 153 7.74 0.65 7.28
N ASP A 154 7.93 -0.21 8.29
CA ASP A 154 8.12 -1.67 8.20
C ASP A 154 6.81 -2.46 8.03
N GLY A 155 5.73 -1.77 7.64
CA GLY A 155 4.45 -2.37 7.24
C GLY A 155 3.57 -2.82 8.40
N VAL A 156 2.47 -3.51 8.05
CA VAL A 156 1.42 -3.89 9.02
C VAL A 156 1.91 -4.87 10.09
N GLY A 157 2.95 -5.63 9.80
CA GLY A 157 3.62 -6.53 10.75
C GLY A 157 4.66 -5.86 11.64
N SER A 158 4.74 -4.54 11.68
CA SER A 158 5.79 -3.74 12.32
C SER A 158 6.27 -4.30 13.66
N LYS A 159 7.55 -4.67 13.71
CA LYS A 159 8.21 -5.06 14.96
C LYS A 159 8.39 -3.86 15.88
N TRP A 160 8.68 -2.70 15.30
CA TRP A 160 8.83 -1.44 16.02
C TRP A 160 7.54 -1.04 16.73
N LYS A 161 6.40 -1.14 16.02
CA LYS A 161 5.09 -0.86 16.60
C LYS A 161 4.81 -1.73 17.82
N LYS A 162 5.10 -3.03 17.73
CA LYS A 162 4.90 -3.97 18.84
C LYS A 162 5.77 -3.62 20.07
N ILE A 163 7.03 -3.26 19.84
CA ILE A 163 7.99 -3.01 20.93
C ILE A 163 7.78 -1.63 21.54
N ILE A 164 7.63 -0.58 20.72
CA ILE A 164 7.59 0.81 21.16
C ILE A 164 6.19 1.24 21.57
N PHE A 165 5.14 0.80 20.84
CA PHE A 165 3.76 1.26 21.02
C PHE A 165 2.87 0.15 21.59
N LYS A 166 3.25 -0.49 22.67
CA LYS A 166 2.70 -1.70 23.30
C LYS A 166 1.16 -1.84 23.34
N GLU A 167 0.42 -0.75 23.18
CA GLU A 167 -1.04 -0.68 23.41
C GLU A 167 -1.90 -0.97 22.18
N ILE A 168 -1.33 -1.33 21.02
CA ILE A 168 -2.10 -1.46 19.79
C ILE A 168 -2.69 -2.86 19.67
N LYS A 169 -3.97 -3.00 19.96
CA LYS A 169 -4.73 -4.23 19.70
C LYS A 169 -4.80 -4.50 18.20
N LYS A 170 -4.31 -5.66 17.76
CA LYS A 170 -4.62 -6.18 16.43
C LYS A 170 -6.12 -6.45 16.36
N ARG A 171 -6.79 -5.94 15.33
CA ARG A 171 -8.09 -6.47 14.94
C ARG A 171 -7.82 -7.67 14.04
N SER A 172 -8.25 -8.84 14.47
CA SER A 172 -8.26 -10.02 13.63
C SER A 172 -9.40 -9.87 12.64
N ILE A 173 -9.10 -9.85 11.35
CA ILE A 173 -10.13 -9.87 10.31
C ILE A 173 -9.93 -11.15 9.52
N SER A 174 -11.02 -11.87 9.39
CA SER A 174 -11.09 -13.06 8.58
C SER A 174 -11.37 -12.69 7.13
N GLN A 175 -10.37 -12.11 6.46
CA GLN A 175 -10.46 -11.73 5.04
C GLN A 175 -9.17 -12.03 4.30
N SER A 176 -9.30 -12.41 3.04
CA SER A 176 -8.18 -12.64 2.14
C SER A 176 -8.33 -11.85 0.85
N ALA A 177 -7.20 -11.47 0.27
CA ALA A 177 -7.10 -10.90 -1.07
C ALA A 177 -6.30 -11.83 -1.98
N TYR A 178 -6.87 -12.20 -3.12
CA TYR A 178 -6.22 -12.97 -4.17
C TYR A 178 -5.83 -12.03 -5.29
N ARG A 179 -4.59 -12.11 -5.73
CA ARG A 179 -4.05 -11.15 -6.70
C ARG A 179 -3.27 -11.85 -7.81
N PHE A 180 -3.56 -11.43 -9.03
CA PHE A 180 -2.82 -11.83 -10.21
C PHE A 180 -2.93 -10.77 -11.31
N VAL A 181 -2.10 -10.91 -12.33
CA VAL A 181 -2.07 -10.01 -13.48
C VAL A 181 -2.18 -10.86 -14.74
N LEU A 182 -3.09 -10.50 -15.63
CA LEU A 182 -3.28 -11.17 -16.91
C LEU A 182 -2.98 -10.24 -18.09
N SER A 183 -2.51 -10.81 -19.18
CA SER A 183 -2.46 -10.13 -20.47
C SER A 183 -3.87 -9.88 -20.98
N LYS A 184 -4.09 -8.81 -21.73
CA LYS A 184 -5.37 -8.54 -22.41
C LYS A 184 -5.78 -9.61 -23.43
N LYS A 185 -4.83 -10.44 -23.89
CA LYS A 185 -5.13 -11.54 -24.82
C LYS A 185 -6.11 -12.50 -24.17
N ASN A 186 -7.19 -12.80 -24.86
CA ASN A 186 -8.22 -13.75 -24.43
C ASN A 186 -9.06 -13.33 -23.21
N LEU A 187 -9.04 -12.06 -22.84
CA LEU A 187 -9.97 -11.53 -21.84
C LEU A 187 -11.26 -11.03 -22.50
N PRO A 188 -12.42 -11.20 -21.88
CA PRO A 188 -13.68 -10.63 -22.33
C PRO A 188 -13.61 -9.10 -22.50
N PRO A 189 -14.42 -8.54 -23.43
CA PRO A 189 -14.41 -7.10 -23.72
C PRO A 189 -14.61 -6.19 -22.51
N ILE A 190 -15.30 -6.66 -21.49
CA ILE A 190 -15.53 -5.92 -20.22
C ILE A 190 -14.23 -5.53 -19.52
N PHE A 191 -13.18 -6.37 -19.61
CA PHE A 191 -11.87 -6.13 -19.00
C PHE A 191 -10.91 -5.34 -19.89
N LEU A 192 -11.24 -5.19 -21.18
CA LEU A 192 -10.34 -4.57 -22.16
C LEU A 192 -10.41 -3.05 -22.18
N LYS A 193 -11.53 -2.48 -21.68
CA LYS A 193 -11.73 -1.04 -21.56
C LYS A 193 -10.75 -0.44 -20.52
N ASN A 194 -10.42 0.82 -20.72
CA ASN A 194 -9.51 1.53 -19.81
C ASN A 194 -10.28 2.05 -18.56
N ASN A 195 -10.91 1.13 -17.84
CA ASN A 195 -11.72 1.43 -16.67
C ASN A 195 -11.14 0.76 -15.41
N VAL A 196 -11.53 1.27 -14.26
CA VAL A 196 -11.55 0.49 -13.02
C VAL A 196 -12.92 -0.18 -12.96
N ASN A 197 -12.96 -1.50 -12.90
CA ASN A 197 -14.21 -2.25 -12.75
C ASN A 197 -14.28 -2.79 -11.34
N LEU A 198 -15.39 -2.57 -10.66
CA LEU A 198 -15.69 -3.07 -9.33
C LEU A 198 -16.93 -3.98 -9.42
N PHE A 199 -16.76 -5.21 -9.01
CA PHE A 199 -17.78 -6.25 -8.99
C PHE A 199 -18.18 -6.53 -7.56
N PHE A 200 -19.48 -6.39 -7.26
CA PHE A 200 -20.05 -6.60 -5.95
C PHE A 200 -20.60 -8.02 -5.83
N GLY A 201 -20.39 -8.64 -4.66
CA GLY A 201 -20.92 -9.95 -4.35
C GLY A 201 -21.17 -10.13 -2.86
N ARG A 202 -21.90 -11.16 -2.47
CA ARG A 202 -22.18 -11.45 -1.07
C ARG A 202 -20.95 -11.94 -0.33
N GLY A 203 -20.47 -11.17 0.66
CA GLY A 203 -19.27 -11.48 1.45
C GLY A 203 -17.96 -11.41 0.66
N ARG A 204 -17.98 -10.95 -0.59
CA ARG A 204 -16.84 -10.89 -1.51
C ARG A 204 -17.00 -9.77 -2.53
N HIS A 205 -15.92 -9.38 -3.15
CA HIS A 205 -15.91 -8.49 -4.31
C HIS A 205 -14.63 -8.67 -5.08
N PHE A 206 -14.57 -8.19 -6.30
CA PHE A 206 -13.29 -8.06 -6.99
C PHE A 206 -13.17 -6.75 -7.77
N VAL A 207 -11.94 -6.33 -7.98
CA VAL A 207 -11.61 -5.11 -8.70
C VAL A 207 -10.62 -5.44 -9.81
N THR A 208 -10.87 -4.91 -11.00
CA THR A 208 -9.94 -4.99 -12.11
C THR A 208 -9.55 -3.62 -12.63
N TYR A 209 -8.32 -3.48 -13.07
CA TYR A 209 -7.85 -2.24 -13.69
C TYR A 209 -6.58 -2.46 -14.51
N PRO A 210 -6.33 -1.65 -15.55
CA PRO A 210 -5.12 -1.73 -16.36
C PRO A 210 -3.89 -1.26 -15.57
N THR A 211 -2.72 -1.83 -15.84
CA THR A 211 -1.47 -1.53 -15.12
C THR A 211 -0.49 -0.63 -15.88
N GLY A 212 -0.83 -0.23 -17.09
CA GLY A 212 0.04 0.60 -17.93
C GLY A 212 1.22 -0.14 -18.58
N VAL A 213 1.50 -1.38 -18.17
CA VAL A 213 2.61 -2.17 -18.71
C VAL A 213 2.08 -3.27 -19.62
N ASN A 214 2.52 -3.29 -20.89
CA ASN A 214 2.21 -4.33 -21.89
C ASN A 214 0.73 -4.71 -21.99
N GLY A 215 -0.18 -3.78 -21.72
CA GLY A 215 -1.62 -4.04 -21.76
C GLY A 215 -2.11 -5.04 -20.71
N ALA A 216 -1.40 -5.21 -19.60
CA ALA A 216 -1.80 -6.12 -18.55
C ALA A 216 -2.92 -5.55 -17.68
N ILE A 217 -3.83 -6.42 -17.25
CA ILE A 217 -4.92 -6.12 -16.33
C ILE A 217 -4.61 -6.74 -14.98
N ASN A 218 -4.72 -5.95 -13.92
CA ASN A 218 -4.60 -6.41 -12.55
C ASN A 218 -5.96 -6.85 -12.03
N PHE A 219 -5.99 -8.00 -11.37
CA PHE A 219 -7.15 -8.57 -10.70
C PHE A 219 -6.88 -8.65 -9.20
N VAL A 220 -7.84 -8.19 -8.40
CA VAL A 220 -7.83 -8.26 -6.94
C VAL A 220 -9.17 -8.77 -6.48
N PHE A 221 -9.22 -9.98 -6.00
CA PHE A 221 -10.39 -10.62 -5.41
C PHE A 221 -10.27 -10.57 -3.90
N CYS A 222 -11.30 -10.11 -3.21
CA CYS A 222 -11.37 -10.05 -1.76
C CYS A 222 -12.58 -10.83 -1.28
N LYS A 223 -12.39 -11.66 -0.25
CA LYS A 223 -13.51 -12.37 0.39
C LYS A 223 -13.34 -12.45 1.90
N ARG A 224 -14.44 -12.65 2.59
CA ARG A 224 -14.44 -13.07 3.99
C ARG A 224 -14.12 -14.54 4.10
N GLU A 225 -13.31 -14.89 5.08
CA GLU A 225 -12.96 -16.28 5.41
C GLU A 225 -13.79 -16.78 6.57
N LYS A 226 -14.18 -18.05 6.52
CA LYS A 226 -14.78 -18.75 7.65
C LYS A 226 -13.66 -19.16 8.60
N GLY A 227 -13.42 -18.41 9.68
CA GLY A 227 -12.40 -18.72 10.67
C GLY A 227 -11.16 -17.82 10.62
N HIS A 228 -10.10 -18.23 11.32
CA HIS A 228 -8.87 -17.45 11.43
C HIS A 228 -7.99 -17.66 10.19
N VAL A 229 -7.66 -16.59 9.49
CA VAL A 229 -6.70 -16.67 8.38
C VAL A 229 -5.31 -16.81 8.97
N ALA A 230 -4.57 -17.86 8.57
CA ALA A 230 -3.18 -18.02 8.94
C ALA A 230 -2.36 -16.78 8.53
N ASN A 231 -1.44 -16.37 9.41
CA ASN A 231 -0.65 -15.13 9.20
C ASN A 231 0.47 -15.30 8.14
N ASP A 232 0.42 -16.34 7.32
CA ASP A 232 1.44 -16.56 6.31
C ASP A 232 1.27 -15.59 5.13
N TRP A 233 2.32 -14.81 4.95
CA TRP A 233 2.33 -13.59 4.14
C TRP A 233 2.47 -13.86 2.66
N LYS A 234 1.96 -14.76 2.04
CA LYS A 234 2.03 -14.98 0.61
C LYS A 234 1.99 -16.45 0.27
N ASP A 235 0.82 -16.99 0.36
CA ASP A 235 0.61 -18.31 -0.15
C ASP A 235 0.38 -18.27 -1.65
N LYS A 236 1.05 -19.14 -2.38
CA LYS A 236 0.70 -19.47 -3.75
C LYS A 236 -0.44 -20.47 -3.70
N VAL A 237 -1.54 -20.13 -4.32
CA VAL A 237 -2.68 -21.04 -4.45
C VAL A 237 -2.82 -21.52 -5.89
N SER A 238 -3.35 -22.71 -6.07
CA SER A 238 -3.68 -23.23 -7.40
C SER A 238 -4.89 -22.50 -7.99
N LYS A 239 -5.05 -22.58 -9.31
CA LYS A 239 -6.24 -22.06 -9.98
C LYS A 239 -7.50 -22.73 -9.41
N GLN A 240 -7.47 -24.06 -9.23
CA GLN A 240 -8.62 -24.79 -8.70
C GLN A 240 -9.02 -24.30 -7.30
N GLN A 241 -8.06 -24.18 -6.38
CA GLN A 241 -8.34 -23.65 -5.05
C GLN A 241 -8.93 -22.25 -5.08
N PHE A 242 -8.47 -21.39 -5.99
CA PHE A 242 -9.04 -20.04 -6.16
C PHE A 242 -10.49 -20.10 -6.67
N LEU A 243 -10.78 -20.97 -7.65
CA LEU A 243 -12.12 -21.13 -8.18
C LEU A 243 -13.08 -21.66 -7.12
N ASP A 244 -12.65 -22.69 -6.37
CA ASP A 244 -13.43 -23.27 -5.26
C ASP A 244 -13.67 -22.23 -4.15
N ASP A 245 -12.67 -21.44 -3.84
CA ASP A 245 -12.75 -20.39 -2.82
C ASP A 245 -13.74 -19.28 -3.19
N PHE A 246 -13.92 -18.97 -4.48
CA PHE A 246 -14.79 -17.89 -4.95
C PHE A 246 -16.10 -18.37 -5.54
N GLU A 247 -16.29 -19.69 -5.76
CA GLU A 247 -17.51 -20.22 -6.37
C GLU A 247 -17.94 -19.39 -7.59
N LEU A 248 -17.00 -19.14 -8.49
CA LEU A 248 -17.21 -18.32 -9.67
C LEU A 248 -18.15 -19.02 -10.67
N ASP A 249 -18.98 -18.26 -11.33
CA ASP A 249 -19.77 -18.80 -12.43
C ASP A 249 -18.88 -19.18 -13.64
N GLU A 250 -19.41 -20.02 -14.52
CA GLU A 250 -18.70 -20.53 -15.69
C GLU A 250 -18.16 -19.42 -16.60
N THR A 251 -18.85 -18.27 -16.66
CA THR A 251 -18.48 -17.11 -17.47
C THR A 251 -17.21 -16.47 -16.92
N LEU A 252 -17.15 -16.27 -15.61
CA LEU A 252 -15.97 -15.75 -14.94
C LEU A 252 -14.83 -16.77 -14.92
N GLU A 253 -15.13 -18.04 -14.68
CA GLU A 253 -14.11 -19.09 -14.72
C GLU A 253 -13.41 -19.17 -16.07
N ALA A 254 -14.17 -19.07 -17.17
CA ALA A 254 -13.66 -19.06 -18.54
C ALA A 254 -12.71 -17.86 -18.81
N CYS A 255 -12.82 -16.78 -18.01
CA CYS A 255 -11.91 -15.63 -18.14
C CYS A 255 -10.48 -15.90 -17.64
N PHE A 256 -10.24 -16.99 -16.91
CA PHE A 256 -8.97 -17.26 -16.23
C PHE A 256 -8.21 -18.52 -16.72
N PRO A 257 -8.26 -18.91 -18.02
CA PRO A 257 -7.63 -20.14 -18.48
C PRO A 257 -6.10 -20.11 -18.33
N SER A 258 -5.48 -18.93 -18.38
CA SER A 258 -4.03 -18.75 -18.41
C SER A 258 -3.41 -18.28 -17.08
N VAL A 259 -4.14 -18.34 -15.98
CA VAL A 259 -3.61 -17.94 -14.66
C VAL A 259 -2.59 -18.99 -14.19
N LYS A 260 -1.32 -18.61 -14.19
CA LYS A 260 -0.23 -19.51 -13.74
C LYS A 260 0.05 -19.45 -12.26
N THR A 261 -0.15 -18.30 -11.65
CA THR A 261 0.17 -18.07 -10.24
C THR A 261 -0.78 -17.07 -9.63
N ILE A 262 -1.46 -17.49 -8.58
CA ILE A 262 -2.34 -16.66 -7.78
C ILE A 262 -1.71 -16.52 -6.39
N TYR A 263 -1.65 -15.29 -5.90
CA TYR A 263 -1.16 -15.03 -4.56
C TYR A 263 -2.32 -14.72 -3.63
N LYS A 264 -2.45 -15.50 -2.57
CA LYS A 264 -3.38 -15.26 -1.46
C LYS A 264 -2.68 -14.44 -0.38
N TRP A 265 -3.30 -13.38 0.09
CA TRP A 265 -2.80 -12.46 1.09
C TRP A 265 -3.82 -12.29 2.20
N PRO A 266 -3.45 -12.47 3.47
CA PRO A 266 -4.34 -12.09 4.56
C PRO A 266 -4.52 -10.56 4.54
N ILE A 267 -5.75 -10.09 4.69
CA ILE A 267 -6.05 -8.69 4.91
C ILE A 267 -5.93 -8.42 6.41
N ILE A 268 -4.83 -7.79 6.78
CA ILE A 268 -4.52 -7.50 8.18
C ILE A 268 -4.89 -6.06 8.50
N GLU A 269 -5.82 -5.90 9.42
CA GLU A 269 -6.08 -4.61 10.06
C GLU A 269 -5.32 -4.45 11.35
N SER A 270 -4.92 -3.24 11.65
CA SER A 270 -4.48 -2.87 12.99
C SER A 270 -5.41 -1.81 13.56
N GLY A 271 -5.59 -1.81 14.87
CA GLY A 271 -6.36 -0.75 15.55
C GLY A 271 -5.75 0.63 15.29
N ILE A 272 -6.59 1.67 15.35
CA ILE A 272 -6.15 3.05 15.25
C ILE A 272 -5.36 3.38 16.51
N PRO A 273 -4.10 3.80 16.42
CA PRO A 273 -3.30 4.16 17.59
C PRO A 273 -3.75 5.51 18.15
N PHE A 274 -3.60 5.71 19.46
CA PHE A 274 -3.75 7.03 20.07
C PHE A 274 -2.69 8.02 19.58
N SER A 275 -1.51 7.52 19.27
CA SER A 275 -0.39 8.30 18.73
C SER A 275 0.39 7.46 17.72
N VAL A 276 0.86 8.10 16.67
CA VAL A 276 1.82 7.53 15.73
C VAL A 276 3.25 8.01 15.99
N GLN A 277 3.48 8.61 17.18
CA GLN A 277 4.77 9.13 17.62
C GLN A 277 5.03 8.73 19.07
N LYS A 278 6.26 8.34 19.39
CA LYS A 278 6.75 8.13 20.74
C LYS A 278 8.25 8.41 20.79
N LYS A 279 8.68 9.35 21.66
CA LYS A 279 10.06 9.85 21.70
C LYS A 279 10.47 10.36 20.31
N ASN A 280 11.64 9.94 19.80
CA ASN A 280 12.16 10.26 18.47
C ASN A 280 11.71 9.26 17.36
N VAL A 281 10.68 8.44 17.64
CA VAL A 281 10.16 7.44 16.70
C VAL A 281 8.81 7.87 16.18
N VAL A 282 8.61 7.78 14.85
CA VAL A 282 7.31 7.98 14.20
C VAL A 282 6.95 6.82 13.30
N LEU A 283 5.66 6.49 13.24
CA LEU A 283 5.12 5.47 12.34
C LEU A 283 4.51 6.14 11.11
N VAL A 284 4.76 5.57 9.94
CA VAL A 284 4.18 6.00 8.66
C VAL A 284 3.60 4.81 7.89
N GLY A 285 2.67 5.07 7.00
CA GLY A 285 2.06 4.05 6.14
C GLY A 285 1.41 2.92 6.95
N ASP A 286 1.60 1.68 6.52
CA ASP A 286 0.99 0.52 7.16
C ASP A 286 1.60 0.17 8.52
N ALA A 287 2.79 0.68 8.82
CA ALA A 287 3.33 0.62 10.18
C ALA A 287 2.49 1.44 11.17
N ALA A 288 1.93 2.57 10.73
CA ALA A 288 1.01 3.36 11.56
C ALA A 288 -0.34 2.67 11.70
N ILE A 289 -0.97 2.29 10.59
CA ILE A 289 -2.25 1.58 10.57
C ILE A 289 -2.36 0.69 9.34
N GLY A 290 -2.58 -0.62 9.53
CA GLY A 290 -3.09 -1.52 8.50
C GLY A 290 -4.58 -1.28 8.32
N MET A 291 -5.00 -1.02 7.08
CA MET A 291 -6.39 -0.71 6.72
C MET A 291 -6.91 -1.69 5.67
N LEU A 292 -8.23 -1.82 5.63
CA LEU A 292 -8.90 -2.50 4.53
C LEU A 292 -8.56 -1.83 3.19
N PRO A 293 -8.34 -2.60 2.10
CA PRO A 293 -7.85 -2.07 0.82
C PRO A 293 -8.93 -1.37 -0.02
N TYR A 294 -10.13 -1.19 0.49
CA TYR A 294 -11.36 -0.83 -0.26
C TYR A 294 -11.46 0.65 -0.67
N MET A 295 -10.38 1.39 -0.58
CA MET A 295 -10.29 2.79 -1.02
C MET A 295 -9.05 3.07 -1.86
N ALA A 296 -8.24 2.07 -2.17
CA ALA A 296 -6.93 2.25 -2.79
C ALA A 296 -6.02 3.25 -2.05
N GLN A 297 -6.17 3.38 -0.71
CA GLN A 297 -5.46 4.41 0.07
C GLN A 297 -4.16 3.94 0.71
N GLY A 298 -3.78 2.66 0.68
CA GLY A 298 -2.57 2.18 1.35
C GLY A 298 -1.31 2.97 0.96
N ALA A 299 -0.96 2.98 -0.32
CA ALA A 299 0.18 3.75 -0.83
C ALA A 299 -0.02 5.27 -0.72
N ASN A 300 -1.23 5.74 -1.05
CA ASN A 300 -1.55 7.17 -1.03
C ASN A 300 -1.45 7.74 0.39
N LYS A 301 -1.90 6.98 1.39
CA LYS A 301 -1.75 7.30 2.81
C LYS A 301 -0.28 7.39 3.22
N ALA A 302 0.56 6.44 2.78
CA ALA A 302 1.98 6.44 3.09
C ALA A 302 2.70 7.67 2.49
N LEU A 303 2.34 8.07 1.27
CA LEU A 303 2.82 9.30 0.65
C LEU A 303 2.35 10.54 1.43
N GLU A 304 1.05 10.61 1.82
CA GLU A 304 0.54 11.69 2.67
C GLU A 304 1.28 11.76 4.02
N ASP A 305 1.51 10.61 4.68
CA ASP A 305 2.20 10.56 5.97
C ASP A 305 3.59 11.19 5.85
N SER A 306 4.35 10.78 4.83
CA SER A 306 5.70 11.28 4.57
C SER A 306 5.70 12.80 4.31
N TRP A 307 4.75 13.29 3.50
CA TRP A 307 4.61 14.72 3.20
C TRP A 307 4.25 15.54 4.45
N VAL A 308 3.30 15.07 5.24
CA VAL A 308 2.87 15.76 6.47
C VAL A 308 3.99 15.79 7.50
N LEU A 309 4.74 14.67 7.65
CA LEU A 309 5.90 14.62 8.55
C LEU A 309 6.97 15.65 8.14
N ALA A 310 7.36 15.66 6.86
CA ALA A 310 8.35 16.60 6.35
C ALA A 310 7.95 18.07 6.59
N ASN A 311 6.67 18.41 6.35
CA ASN A 311 6.19 19.76 6.60
C ASN A 311 6.14 20.12 8.09
N CYS A 312 5.79 19.18 8.98
CA CYS A 312 5.83 19.44 10.41
C CYS A 312 7.27 19.71 10.90
N ILE A 313 8.24 18.93 10.41
CA ILE A 313 9.67 19.15 10.73
C ILE A 313 10.15 20.50 10.18
N LYS A 314 9.77 20.85 8.94
CA LYS A 314 10.10 22.13 8.35
C LYS A 314 9.51 23.33 9.13
N GLU A 315 8.33 23.15 9.69
CA GLU A 315 7.64 24.21 10.46
C GLU A 315 8.29 24.42 11.85
N TYR A 316 8.86 23.37 12.44
CA TYR A 316 9.55 23.41 13.74
C TYR A 316 10.98 22.85 13.64
N PRO A 317 11.89 23.54 12.95
CA PRO A 317 13.23 23.03 12.64
C PRO A 317 14.11 22.81 13.88
N LEU A 318 13.86 23.56 14.96
CA LEU A 318 14.63 23.49 16.20
C LEU A 318 13.92 22.70 17.31
N ASP A 319 12.64 22.35 17.11
CA ASP A 319 11.82 21.64 18.08
C ASP A 319 11.21 20.38 17.45
N LEU A 320 12.01 19.32 17.41
CA LEU A 320 11.58 18.04 16.83
C LEU A 320 10.40 17.44 17.58
N GLU A 321 10.36 17.54 18.91
CA GLU A 321 9.28 16.98 19.72
C GLU A 321 7.93 17.62 19.36
N LYS A 322 7.87 18.94 19.24
CA LYS A 322 6.69 19.68 18.81
C LYS A 322 6.29 19.33 17.38
N ALA A 323 7.25 19.18 16.45
CA ALA A 323 7.00 18.73 15.10
C ALA A 323 6.31 17.36 15.08
N LEU A 324 6.83 16.38 15.84
CA LEU A 324 6.32 15.03 15.89
C LEU A 324 4.95 14.93 16.58
N LYS A 325 4.73 15.67 17.65
CA LYS A 325 3.40 15.79 18.30
C LYS A 325 2.36 16.35 17.31
N LYS A 326 2.71 17.40 16.55
CA LYS A 326 1.83 17.98 15.53
C LYS A 326 1.54 17.00 14.41
N TYR A 327 2.55 16.29 13.91
CA TYR A 327 2.40 15.21 12.94
C TYR A 327 1.40 14.17 13.43
N SER A 328 1.63 13.62 14.63
CA SER A 328 0.77 12.59 15.23
C SER A 328 -0.69 13.05 15.31
N LYS A 329 -0.96 14.25 15.85
CA LYS A 329 -2.32 14.81 15.96
C LYS A 329 -3.02 14.90 14.59
N LYS A 330 -2.31 15.39 13.56
CA LYS A 330 -2.86 15.49 12.20
C LYS A 330 -3.15 14.11 11.62
N ARG A 331 -2.24 13.15 11.78
CA ARG A 331 -2.36 11.84 11.16
C ARG A 331 -3.40 10.95 11.83
N VAL A 332 -3.44 10.89 13.16
CA VAL A 332 -4.46 10.10 13.87
C VAL A 332 -5.86 10.51 13.44
N LYS A 333 -6.16 11.82 13.37
CA LYS A 333 -7.47 12.32 12.89
C LYS A 333 -7.77 11.90 11.45
N ARG A 334 -6.77 11.93 10.56
CA ARG A 334 -6.92 11.50 9.16
C ARG A 334 -7.13 9.99 9.06
N LEU A 335 -6.38 9.20 9.82
CA LEU A 335 -6.46 7.75 9.85
C LEU A 335 -7.83 7.26 10.34
N GLN A 336 -8.41 7.92 11.35
CA GLN A 336 -9.76 7.64 11.81
C GLN A 336 -10.80 7.80 10.69
N LYS A 337 -10.74 8.89 9.94
CA LYS A 337 -11.65 9.13 8.81
C LYS A 337 -11.48 8.09 7.69
N LEU A 338 -10.25 7.73 7.37
CA LEU A 338 -9.97 6.73 6.34
C LEU A 338 -10.48 5.34 6.76
N ASP A 339 -10.28 4.95 8.02
CA ASP A 339 -10.77 3.68 8.56
C ASP A 339 -12.31 3.61 8.50
N GLN A 340 -13.00 4.68 8.92
CA GLN A 340 -14.46 4.74 8.87
C GLN A 340 -15.01 4.54 7.44
N VAL A 341 -14.45 5.26 6.46
CA VAL A 341 -14.90 5.14 5.06
C VAL A 341 -14.53 3.78 4.47
N SER A 342 -13.36 3.23 4.81
CA SER A 342 -12.95 1.92 4.33
C SER A 342 -13.88 0.80 4.83
N ARG A 343 -14.38 0.92 6.08
CA ARG A 343 -15.38 -0.01 6.64
C ARG A 343 -16.76 0.15 6.02
N LEU A 344 -17.15 1.38 5.69
CA LEU A 344 -18.39 1.60 4.97
C LEU A 344 -18.31 0.95 3.58
N ASN A 345 -17.22 1.12 2.88
CA ASN A 345 -17.01 0.48 1.58
C ASN A 345 -16.98 -1.06 1.70
N GLU A 346 -16.44 -1.62 2.78
CA GLU A 346 -16.53 -3.07 3.02
C GLU A 346 -17.97 -3.57 2.98
N LYS A 347 -18.86 -2.92 3.73
CA LYS A 347 -20.27 -3.30 3.78
C LYS A 347 -20.92 -3.20 2.40
N ILE A 348 -20.66 -2.09 1.69
CA ILE A 348 -21.21 -1.87 0.35
C ILE A 348 -20.69 -2.91 -0.64
N TYR A 349 -19.37 -3.19 -0.64
CA TYR A 349 -18.76 -4.08 -1.62
C TYR A 349 -19.11 -5.55 -1.39
N HIS A 350 -19.43 -5.92 -0.15
CA HIS A 350 -19.82 -7.27 0.24
C HIS A 350 -21.35 -7.44 0.37
N LEU A 351 -22.14 -6.46 -0.11
CA LEU A 351 -23.59 -6.48 -0.13
C LEU A 351 -24.22 -6.82 1.24
N GLU A 352 -23.81 -6.10 2.29
CA GLU A 352 -24.34 -6.22 3.66
C GLU A 352 -25.43 -5.19 3.97
#